data_126e57ee6da4c901284ef071341ce8dd
#
_entry.id   126e57ee6da4c901284ef071341ce8dd
#
_cell.length_a   1.000
_cell.length_b   1.000
_cell.length_c   1.000
_cell.angle_alpha   90.00
_cell.angle_beta   90.00
_cell.angle_gamma   90.00
#
_symmetry.space_group_name_H-M   'P 1'
#
loop_
_entity.id
_entity.type
_entity.pdbx_description
1 polymer ?
#
loop_
_entity_poly.entity_id
_entity_poly.type
_entity_poly.pdbx_seq_one_letter_code
_entity_poly.pdbx_strand_id
1 'polypeptide(L)'
;MGNKKLLKYIGNVVLVIALLAAVVTLNVAVQKNTSSARDSKIKTDQKTKLNVAVVNEDRAVKVDKKEYNLGASYVKNLERDDSQNWYIVTRGAADTGLENGKYQLVVTIPSDFSEKVLDVNAISADRTIVTYK
;
A
#
# COMPACT_ATOMS: atom_id res chain seq x y z
N MET A 1 -13.06 37.26 62.97
CA MET A 1 -12.14 37.69 61.86
C MET A 1 -11.72 36.54 60.92
N GLY A 2 -12.16 35.29 61.09
CA GLY A 2 -11.79 34.13 60.32
C GLY A 2 -12.51 33.96 58.96
N ASN A 3 -13.77 34.37 58.82
CA ASN A 3 -14.60 33.99 57.69
C ASN A 3 -14.26 34.64 56.34
N LYS A 4 -13.67 35.83 56.34
CA LYS A 4 -13.30 36.52 55.09
C LYS A 4 -12.11 35.87 54.38
N LYS A 5 -11.14 35.33 55.12
CA LYS A 5 -10.00 34.61 54.58
C LYS A 5 -10.44 33.25 54.04
N LEU A 6 -11.26 32.56 54.79
CA LEU A 6 -11.85 31.27 54.40
C LEU A 6 -12.66 31.41 53.11
N LEU A 7 -13.47 32.44 52.98
CA LEU A 7 -14.28 32.71 51.80
C LEU A 7 -13.42 32.99 50.54
N LYS A 8 -12.27 33.67 50.67
CA LYS A 8 -11.28 33.86 49.61
C LYS A 8 -10.61 32.56 49.16
N TYR A 9 -10.30 31.66 50.09
CA TYR A 9 -9.74 30.35 49.79
C TYR A 9 -10.74 29.46 49.08
N ILE A 10 -12.00 29.45 49.51
CA ILE A 10 -13.06 28.70 48.85
C ILE A 10 -13.30 29.23 47.44
N GLY A 11 -13.32 30.55 47.25
CA GLY A 11 -13.44 31.16 45.93
C GLY A 11 -12.29 30.77 44.96
N ASN A 12 -11.06 30.77 45.43
CA ASN A 12 -9.90 30.34 44.64
C ASN A 12 -9.92 28.85 44.28
N VAL A 13 -10.32 28.00 45.24
CA VAL A 13 -10.44 26.56 45.00
C VAL A 13 -11.53 26.25 43.97
N VAL A 14 -12.68 26.91 44.07
CA VAL A 14 -13.76 26.76 43.08
C VAL A 14 -13.33 27.22 41.69
N LEU A 15 -12.57 28.32 41.63
CA LEU A 15 -12.06 28.84 40.35
C LEU A 15 -11.05 27.89 39.67
N VAL A 16 -10.17 27.27 40.48
CA VAL A 16 -9.22 26.26 39.99
C VAL A 16 -9.93 25.00 39.50
N ILE A 17 -10.95 24.55 40.23
CA ILE A 17 -11.77 23.39 39.81
C ILE A 17 -12.53 23.70 38.51
N ALA A 18 -13.09 24.89 38.37
CA ALA A 18 -13.75 25.32 37.14
C ALA A 18 -12.83 25.38 35.95
N LEU A 19 -11.59 25.86 36.13
CA LEU A 19 -10.55 25.86 35.08
C LEU A 19 -10.14 24.44 34.67
N LEU A 20 -9.94 23.53 35.64
CA LEU A 20 -9.63 22.14 35.35
C LEU A 20 -10.77 21.43 34.62
N ALA A 21 -12.02 21.68 34.98
CA ALA A 21 -13.18 21.14 34.28
C ALA A 21 -13.29 21.67 32.86
N ALA A 22 -12.98 22.94 32.62
CA ALA A 22 -12.93 23.54 31.28
C ALA A 22 -11.85 22.87 30.38
N VAL A 23 -10.67 22.59 30.93
CA VAL A 23 -9.59 21.91 30.21
C VAL A 23 -9.99 20.47 29.85
N VAL A 24 -10.63 19.75 30.76
CA VAL A 24 -11.09 18.38 30.48
C VAL A 24 -12.19 18.36 29.42
N THR A 25 -13.15 19.29 29.46
CA THR A 25 -14.19 19.36 28.43
C THR A 25 -13.64 19.75 27.06
N LEU A 26 -12.62 20.62 27.00
CA LEU A 26 -11.95 20.97 25.75
C LEU A 26 -11.21 19.78 25.15
N ASN A 27 -10.51 19.01 25.96
CA ASN A 27 -9.81 17.81 25.51
C ASN A 27 -10.77 16.73 25.00
N VAL A 28 -11.91 16.54 25.66
CA VAL A 28 -12.94 15.58 25.20
C VAL A 28 -13.57 16.06 23.89
N ALA A 29 -13.82 17.37 23.73
CA ALA A 29 -14.33 17.91 22.48
C ALA A 29 -13.34 17.76 21.32
N VAL A 30 -12.04 17.98 21.55
CA VAL A 30 -10.98 17.77 20.56
C VAL A 30 -10.84 16.28 20.18
N GLN A 31 -10.93 15.37 21.17
CA GLN A 31 -10.89 13.94 20.89
C GLN A 31 -12.11 13.46 20.11
N LYS A 32 -13.30 13.98 20.37
CA LYS A 32 -14.49 13.65 19.56
C LYS A 32 -14.35 14.12 18.11
N ASN A 33 -13.79 15.30 17.89
CA ASN A 33 -13.56 15.79 16.54
C ASN A 33 -12.45 15.03 15.78
N THR A 34 -11.41 14.56 16.49
CA THR A 34 -10.37 13.70 15.87
C THR A 34 -10.86 12.27 15.67
N SER A 35 -11.77 11.77 16.51
CA SER A 35 -12.40 10.46 16.29
C SER A 35 -13.37 10.49 15.10
N SER A 36 -14.09 11.59 14.90
CA SER A 36 -14.96 11.74 13.71
C SER A 36 -14.21 11.86 12.41
N ALA A 37 -12.95 12.36 12.43
CA ALA A 37 -12.07 12.37 11.25
C ALA A 37 -11.42 11.00 10.99
N ARG A 38 -11.43 10.08 11.97
CA ARG A 38 -10.92 8.71 11.82
C ARG A 38 -12.02 7.69 11.56
N ASP A 39 -13.27 8.01 11.84
CA ASP A 39 -14.44 7.22 11.48
C ASP A 39 -15.06 7.65 10.14
N SER A 40 -14.26 8.22 9.24
CA SER A 40 -14.45 7.90 7.84
C SER A 40 -14.19 6.40 7.76
N LYS A 41 -15.21 5.60 8.06
CA LYS A 41 -15.33 4.23 7.57
C LYS A 41 -14.86 4.29 6.13
N ILE A 42 -13.60 3.99 5.90
CA ILE A 42 -13.18 3.38 4.66
C ILE A 42 -14.11 2.17 4.62
N LYS A 43 -15.18 2.28 3.88
CA LYS A 43 -15.91 1.12 3.40
C LYS A 43 -14.93 0.38 2.51
N THR A 44 -14.08 -0.40 3.15
CA THR A 44 -13.15 -1.36 2.54
C THR A 44 -13.98 -2.57 2.10
N ASP A 45 -15.00 -2.32 1.28
CA ASP A 45 -15.82 -3.39 0.73
C ASP A 45 -16.15 -3.21 -0.77
N GLN A 46 -15.35 -2.40 -1.44
CA GLN A 46 -15.11 -2.61 -2.86
C GLN A 46 -13.59 -2.63 -3.04
N LYS A 47 -13.02 -3.83 -3.02
CA LYS A 47 -11.66 -4.08 -3.51
C LYS A 47 -11.65 -3.63 -4.97
N THR A 48 -11.37 -2.35 -5.19
CA THR A 48 -11.27 -1.77 -6.53
C THR A 48 -10.09 -2.47 -7.19
N LYS A 49 -10.38 -3.31 -8.18
CA LYS A 49 -9.34 -3.98 -8.95
C LYS A 49 -8.57 -2.93 -9.73
N LEU A 50 -7.26 -2.99 -9.66
CA LEU A 50 -6.39 -2.17 -10.47
C LEU A 50 -6.28 -2.74 -11.88
N ASN A 51 -6.12 -1.87 -12.86
CA ASN A 51 -5.72 -2.26 -14.20
C ASN A 51 -4.19 -2.34 -14.22
N VAL A 52 -3.65 -3.54 -14.31
CA VAL A 52 -2.22 -3.80 -14.27
C VAL A 52 -1.74 -4.31 -15.63
N ALA A 53 -0.84 -3.57 -16.27
CA ALA A 53 -0.18 -4.03 -17.48
C ALA A 53 0.99 -4.95 -17.11
N VAL A 54 1.11 -6.07 -17.81
CA VAL A 54 2.21 -7.03 -17.65
C VAL A 54 2.97 -7.13 -18.97
N VAL A 55 4.25 -6.81 -18.91
CA VAL A 55 5.18 -6.91 -20.05
C VAL A 55 6.08 -8.11 -19.80
N ASN A 56 5.92 -9.17 -20.59
CA ASN A 56 6.78 -10.33 -20.50
C ASN A 56 7.84 -10.29 -21.61
N GLU A 57 9.08 -10.09 -21.22
CA GLU A 57 10.25 -10.11 -22.12
C GLU A 57 11.11 -11.36 -21.91
N ASP A 58 10.72 -12.26 -20.99
CA ASP A 58 11.49 -13.44 -20.64
C ASP A 58 11.73 -14.35 -21.85
N ARG A 59 12.92 -14.91 -21.89
CA ARG A 59 13.36 -15.85 -22.92
C ARG A 59 13.45 -17.25 -22.32
N ALA A 60 13.05 -18.23 -23.14
CA ALA A 60 13.18 -19.62 -22.76
C ALA A 60 14.66 -20.02 -22.60
N VAL A 61 14.96 -20.82 -21.60
CA VAL A 61 16.31 -21.33 -21.28
C VAL A 61 16.28 -22.84 -21.31
N LYS A 62 17.35 -23.45 -21.85
CA LYS A 62 17.53 -24.90 -21.85
C LYS A 62 18.41 -25.34 -20.71
N VAL A 63 17.87 -26.20 -19.86
CA VAL A 63 18.60 -26.87 -18.79
C VAL A 63 18.39 -28.37 -18.95
N ASP A 64 19.46 -29.14 -19.01
CA ASP A 64 19.43 -30.61 -19.16
C ASP A 64 18.55 -31.10 -20.34
N LYS A 65 18.68 -30.48 -21.50
CA LYS A 65 17.91 -30.77 -22.73
C LYS A 65 16.40 -30.43 -22.64
N LYS A 66 15.95 -29.84 -21.54
CA LYS A 66 14.57 -29.39 -21.34
C LYS A 66 14.50 -27.87 -21.42
N GLU A 67 13.48 -27.37 -22.09
CA GLU A 67 13.26 -25.94 -22.23
C GLU A 67 12.31 -25.42 -21.15
N TYR A 68 12.67 -24.30 -20.53
CA TYR A 68 11.90 -23.64 -19.48
C TYR A 68 11.66 -22.19 -19.86
N ASN A 69 10.43 -21.73 -19.70
CA ASN A 69 10.05 -20.32 -19.80
C ASN A 69 9.17 -19.99 -18.58
N LEU A 70 9.82 -19.54 -17.53
CA LEU A 70 9.16 -19.25 -16.26
C LEU A 70 8.30 -17.99 -16.34
N GLY A 71 8.72 -16.99 -17.14
CA GLY A 71 7.95 -15.78 -17.36
C GLY A 71 6.61 -16.08 -18.03
N ALA A 72 6.59 -16.92 -19.08
CA ALA A 72 5.35 -17.36 -19.72
C ALA A 72 4.46 -18.16 -18.77
N SER A 73 5.06 -19.00 -17.92
CA SER A 73 4.32 -19.75 -16.90
C SER A 73 3.70 -18.82 -15.86
N TYR A 74 4.43 -17.76 -15.46
CA TYR A 74 3.93 -16.77 -14.54
C TYR A 74 2.76 -15.97 -15.11
N VAL A 75 2.88 -15.50 -16.37
CA VAL A 75 1.80 -14.82 -17.11
C VAL A 75 0.55 -15.67 -17.15
N LYS A 76 0.68 -16.96 -17.48
CA LYS A 76 -0.46 -17.89 -17.51
C LYS A 76 -1.17 -18.05 -16.16
N ASN A 77 -0.45 -17.89 -15.07
CA ASN A 77 -1.04 -17.90 -13.74
C ASN A 77 -1.78 -16.59 -13.46
N LEU A 78 -1.24 -15.46 -13.89
CA LEU A 78 -1.92 -14.16 -13.76
C LEU A 78 -3.24 -14.10 -14.56
N GLU A 79 -3.30 -14.72 -15.74
CA GLU A 79 -4.53 -14.81 -16.54
C GLU A 79 -5.69 -15.53 -15.83
N ARG A 80 -5.36 -16.35 -14.82
CA ARG A 80 -6.34 -17.09 -14.01
C ARG A 80 -6.62 -16.40 -12.66
N ASP A 81 -5.82 -15.40 -12.32
CA ASP A 81 -5.98 -14.64 -11.10
C ASP A 81 -6.95 -13.49 -11.30
N ASP A 82 -8.02 -13.46 -10.52
CA ASP A 82 -9.04 -12.43 -10.58
C ASP A 82 -8.87 -11.31 -9.52
N SER A 83 -7.74 -11.29 -8.85
CA SER A 83 -7.43 -10.30 -7.81
C SER A 83 -7.30 -8.90 -8.37
N GLN A 84 -6.83 -8.76 -9.62
CA GLN A 84 -6.66 -7.52 -10.36
C GLN A 84 -7.16 -7.70 -11.81
N ASN A 85 -7.22 -6.62 -12.57
CA ASN A 85 -7.44 -6.65 -14.01
C ASN A 85 -6.08 -6.74 -14.70
N TRP A 86 -5.65 -7.94 -15.07
CA TRP A 86 -4.37 -8.20 -15.70
C TRP A 86 -4.43 -7.99 -17.22
N TYR A 87 -3.51 -7.22 -17.78
CA TYR A 87 -3.41 -6.96 -19.22
C TYR A 87 -2.00 -7.34 -19.70
N ILE A 88 -1.90 -8.40 -20.46
CA ILE A 88 -0.62 -8.82 -21.06
C ILE A 88 -0.42 -8.02 -22.34
N VAL A 89 0.59 -7.15 -22.35
CA VAL A 89 0.80 -6.17 -23.40
C VAL A 89 2.29 -6.01 -23.72
N THR A 90 2.58 -5.37 -24.85
CA THR A 90 3.95 -4.97 -25.20
C THR A 90 4.41 -3.79 -24.33
N ARG A 91 5.73 -3.59 -24.23
CA ARG A 91 6.32 -2.47 -23.47
C ARG A 91 5.74 -1.12 -23.90
N GLY A 92 5.73 -0.83 -25.22
CA GLY A 92 5.19 0.44 -25.71
C GLY A 92 3.73 0.66 -25.39
N ALA A 93 2.90 -0.40 -25.43
CA ALA A 93 1.50 -0.31 -25.04
C ALA A 93 1.32 -0.12 -23.52
N ALA A 94 2.22 -0.72 -22.72
CA ALA A 94 2.22 -0.54 -21.26
C ALA A 94 2.58 0.91 -20.88
N ASP A 95 3.66 1.45 -21.45
CA ASP A 95 4.13 2.81 -21.18
C ASP A 95 3.07 3.84 -21.60
N THR A 96 2.55 3.75 -22.82
CA THR A 96 1.46 4.62 -23.30
C THR A 96 0.20 4.50 -22.43
N GLY A 97 -0.16 3.28 -22.03
CA GLY A 97 -1.32 3.05 -21.20
C GLY A 97 -1.16 3.60 -19.77
N LEU A 98 0.05 3.57 -19.22
CA LEU A 98 0.38 4.17 -17.93
C LEU A 98 0.27 5.70 -18.00
N GLU A 99 0.88 6.32 -19.03
CA GLU A 99 0.82 7.77 -19.26
C GLU A 99 -0.61 8.29 -19.42
N ASN A 100 -1.46 7.54 -20.11
CA ASN A 100 -2.86 7.89 -20.34
C ASN A 100 -3.79 7.48 -19.19
N GLY A 101 -3.27 6.92 -18.10
CA GLY A 101 -4.06 6.49 -16.95
C GLY A 101 -4.92 5.25 -17.17
N LYS A 102 -4.73 4.53 -18.29
CA LYS A 102 -5.41 3.26 -18.57
C LYS A 102 -4.98 2.17 -17.59
N TYR A 103 -3.68 2.13 -17.27
CA TYR A 103 -3.09 1.25 -16.28
C TYR A 103 -2.62 2.05 -15.09
N GLN A 104 -2.79 1.51 -13.89
CA GLN A 104 -2.31 2.11 -12.64
C GLN A 104 -0.95 1.54 -12.24
N LEU A 105 -0.55 0.43 -12.84
CA LEU A 105 0.70 -0.25 -12.57
C LEU A 105 1.19 -0.96 -13.83
N VAL A 106 2.51 -0.95 -14.03
CA VAL A 106 3.19 -1.77 -15.05
C VAL A 106 4.16 -2.71 -14.36
N VAL A 107 4.04 -3.99 -14.64
CA VAL A 107 4.94 -5.05 -14.17
C VAL A 107 5.72 -5.57 -15.37
N THR A 108 7.05 -5.54 -15.31
CA THR A 108 7.92 -6.07 -16.36
C THR A 108 8.66 -7.30 -15.86
N ILE A 109 8.55 -8.39 -16.60
CA ILE A 109 9.34 -9.60 -16.43
C ILE A 109 10.55 -9.47 -17.38
N PRO A 110 11.79 -9.37 -16.85
CA PRO A 110 12.96 -9.11 -17.68
C PRO A 110 13.34 -10.30 -18.56
N SER A 111 14.12 -10.06 -19.59
CA SER A 111 14.48 -11.04 -20.63
C SER A 111 15.33 -12.23 -20.13
N ASP A 112 15.97 -12.07 -19.00
CA ASP A 112 16.84 -13.05 -18.33
C ASP A 112 16.21 -13.68 -17.08
N PHE A 113 14.90 -13.52 -16.93
CA PHE A 113 14.17 -13.98 -15.74
C PHE A 113 14.33 -15.50 -15.54
N SER A 114 14.02 -16.31 -16.56
CA SER A 114 14.18 -17.77 -16.49
C SER A 114 15.62 -18.19 -16.25
N GLU A 115 16.58 -17.53 -16.88
CA GLU A 115 18.02 -17.80 -16.72
C GLU A 115 18.45 -17.59 -15.26
N LYS A 116 18.15 -16.42 -14.70
CA LYS A 116 18.53 -16.06 -13.33
C LYS A 116 17.83 -16.90 -12.27
N VAL A 117 16.58 -17.25 -12.50
CA VAL A 117 15.82 -18.09 -11.53
C VAL A 117 16.30 -19.54 -11.55
N LEU A 118 16.70 -20.06 -12.73
CA LEU A 118 17.18 -21.44 -12.89
C LEU A 118 18.67 -21.60 -12.62
N ASP A 119 19.41 -20.50 -12.56
CA ASP A 119 20.84 -20.53 -12.19
C ASP A 119 20.99 -20.71 -10.69
N VAL A 120 20.81 -21.96 -10.23
CA VAL A 120 20.99 -22.37 -8.83
C VAL A 120 22.43 -22.22 -8.33
N ASN A 121 23.39 -21.97 -9.19
CA ASN A 121 24.80 -21.74 -8.83
C ASN A 121 25.09 -20.24 -8.60
N ALA A 122 24.22 -19.34 -9.07
CA ALA A 122 24.29 -17.90 -8.79
C ALA A 122 23.78 -17.59 -7.36
N ILE A 123 24.29 -18.28 -6.35
CA ILE A 123 24.14 -17.87 -4.94
C ILE A 123 24.82 -16.51 -4.68
N SER A 124 25.41 -15.92 -5.68
CA SER A 124 26.03 -14.62 -5.70
C SER A 124 25.09 -13.59 -6.32
N ALA A 125 24.14 -13.15 -5.51
CA ALA A 125 23.66 -11.76 -5.37
C ALA A 125 23.15 -10.96 -6.58
N ASP A 126 22.97 -11.48 -7.76
CA ASP A 126 22.29 -10.74 -8.82
C ASP A 126 20.84 -11.20 -8.92
N ARG A 127 20.01 -10.60 -8.05
CA ARG A 127 18.58 -10.90 -8.01
C ARG A 127 17.95 -10.38 -9.29
N THR A 128 17.34 -11.28 -10.06
CA THR A 128 16.42 -10.83 -11.09
C THR A 128 15.22 -10.15 -10.40
N ILE A 129 14.97 -8.91 -10.76
CA ILE A 129 13.91 -8.10 -10.14
C ILE A 129 12.84 -7.89 -11.19
N VAL A 130 11.62 -8.30 -10.87
CA VAL A 130 10.44 -7.84 -11.61
C VAL A 130 10.28 -6.36 -11.30
N THR A 131 10.39 -5.53 -12.33
CA THR A 131 10.30 -4.07 -12.17
C THR A 131 8.84 -3.64 -12.26
N TYR A 132 8.46 -2.70 -11.39
CA TYR A 132 7.15 -2.04 -11.41
C TYR A 132 7.32 -0.52 -11.51
N LYS A 133 6.35 0.12 -12.13
CA LYS A 133 6.23 1.58 -12.27
C LYS A 133 4.84 2.02 -11.85
#